data_e977407d1accee6f75e9d9503678ebef
#
_entry.id   e977407d1accee6f75e9d9503678ebef
#
_cell.length_a   1.000
_cell.length_b   1.000
_cell.length_c   1.000
_cell.angle_alpha   90.00
_cell.angle_beta   90.00
_cell.angle_gamma   90.00
#
_symmetry.space_group_name_H-M   'P 1'
#
loop_
_entity.id
_entity.type
_entity.pdbx_description
1 polymer ?
#
loop_
_entity_poly.entity_id
_entity_poly.type
_entity_poly.pdbx_seq_one_letter_code
_entity_poly.pdbx_strand_id
1 'polypeptide(L)'
;VEDEPLPVDIAQSRLTTRLRLEPIGPVNAHDLWLVHNDDEISYWYDNERPSVEEAEQRAAFMADSWRFHGVHKWIAYDRVSGQVVGRGGLSRTPVDDDWGQIYALLPAEPWVRVTHEIHRPFIAHSNWLEIGWALRREFWGHGYASEIGLAGLAFAFDVLGVQAVVSCTVRHNARSRAVMERIGMRYAGEIRSRGMVEGIDGEQDDAPFAVCVLLRGDWRRSSATSLLP
;
A
#
# COMPACT_ATOMS: atom_id res chain seq x y z
N VAL A 1 19.08 -1.90 -20.74
CA VAL A 1 19.47 -2.95 -19.79
C VAL A 1 18.17 -3.65 -19.46
N GLU A 2 17.99 -4.88 -19.95
CA GLU A 2 16.83 -5.69 -19.61
C GLU A 2 16.93 -5.99 -18.10
N ASP A 3 15.93 -5.58 -17.33
CA ASP A 3 15.83 -5.88 -15.90
C ASP A 3 15.72 -7.40 -15.73
N GLU A 4 16.73 -8.01 -15.18
CA GLU A 4 16.74 -9.43 -14.88
C GLU A 4 15.72 -9.72 -13.76
N PRO A 5 14.83 -10.70 -13.94
CA PRO A 5 13.78 -10.96 -12.95
C PRO A 5 14.41 -11.41 -11.62
N LEU A 6 13.81 -10.90 -10.53
CA LEU A 6 14.28 -11.21 -9.18
C LEU A 6 14.11 -12.68 -8.82
N PRO A 7 14.91 -13.21 -7.86
CA PRO A 7 14.69 -14.55 -7.34
C PRO A 7 13.25 -14.76 -6.88
N VAL A 8 12.66 -15.88 -7.25
CA VAL A 8 11.23 -16.26 -7.03
C VAL A 8 10.78 -16.17 -5.57
N ASP A 9 11.72 -16.10 -4.63
CA ASP A 9 11.47 -16.23 -3.19
C ASP A 9 10.83 -14.98 -2.52
N ILE A 10 10.86 -13.82 -3.17
CA ILE A 10 10.32 -12.57 -2.60
C ILE A 10 8.81 -12.44 -2.84
N ALA A 11 8.31 -12.97 -3.95
CA ALA A 11 6.90 -12.95 -4.33
C ALA A 11 6.08 -14.10 -3.72
N GLN A 12 6.42 -14.55 -2.52
CA GLN A 12 5.72 -15.64 -1.86
C GLN A 12 4.47 -15.16 -1.12
N SER A 13 3.48 -16.05 -1.02
CA SER A 13 2.31 -15.87 -0.16
C SER A 13 2.73 -15.75 1.30
N ARG A 14 2.04 -14.87 2.03
CA ARG A 14 2.30 -14.64 3.46
C ARG A 14 1.09 -15.02 4.28
N LEU A 15 1.34 -15.63 5.43
CA LEU A 15 0.30 -15.95 6.40
C LEU A 15 0.40 -14.96 7.56
N THR A 16 -0.74 -14.44 7.96
CA THR A 16 -0.93 -13.71 9.20
C THR A 16 -1.79 -14.55 10.15
N THR A 17 -2.24 -13.99 11.24
CA THR A 17 -3.11 -14.72 12.19
C THR A 17 -4.38 -15.22 11.51
N ARG A 18 -5.04 -14.37 10.71
CA ARG A 18 -6.34 -14.66 10.09
C ARG A 18 -6.34 -14.65 8.58
N LEU A 19 -5.30 -14.09 7.95
CA LEU A 19 -5.25 -13.87 6.52
C LEU A 19 -4.18 -14.71 5.84
N ARG A 20 -4.47 -15.07 4.59
CA ARG A 20 -3.52 -15.51 3.58
C ARG A 20 -3.41 -14.39 2.54
N LEU A 21 -2.22 -13.83 2.43
CA LEU A 21 -1.89 -12.73 1.53
C LEU A 21 -1.13 -13.30 0.32
N GLU A 22 -1.70 -13.17 -0.85
CA GLU A 22 -1.09 -13.65 -2.10
C GLU A 22 -0.69 -12.48 -2.99
N PRO A 23 0.53 -12.49 -3.56
CA PRO A 23 0.91 -11.52 -4.59
C PRO A 23 -0.15 -11.48 -5.69
N ILE A 24 -0.68 -10.29 -5.99
CA ILE A 24 -1.68 -10.16 -7.04
C ILE A 24 -1.05 -10.44 -8.39
N GLY A 25 -1.71 -11.31 -9.15
CA GLY A 25 -1.36 -11.65 -10.52
C GLY A 25 -2.62 -12.07 -11.30
N PRO A 26 -2.47 -12.51 -12.57
CA PRO A 26 -3.60 -12.86 -13.43
C PRO A 26 -4.57 -13.87 -12.81
N VAL A 27 -4.09 -14.79 -11.99
CA VAL A 27 -4.92 -15.80 -11.29
C VAL A 27 -5.89 -15.19 -10.28
N ASN A 28 -5.60 -13.99 -9.78
CA ASN A 28 -6.40 -13.25 -8.80
C ASN A 28 -7.23 -12.12 -9.44
N ALA A 29 -7.26 -12.01 -10.77
CA ALA A 29 -7.91 -10.89 -11.47
C ALA A 29 -9.39 -10.75 -11.11
N HIS A 30 -10.13 -11.87 -11.05
CA HIS A 30 -11.53 -11.87 -10.65
C HIS A 30 -11.73 -11.43 -9.20
N ASP A 31 -10.88 -11.86 -8.29
CA ASP A 31 -10.93 -11.46 -6.88
C ASP A 31 -10.60 -9.97 -6.71
N LEU A 32 -9.66 -9.46 -7.50
CA LEU A 32 -9.35 -8.03 -7.57
C LEU A 32 -10.55 -7.24 -8.09
N TRP A 33 -11.22 -7.74 -9.13
CA TRP A 33 -12.45 -7.17 -9.66
C TRP A 33 -13.55 -7.12 -8.60
N LEU A 34 -13.78 -8.20 -7.84
CA LEU A 34 -14.76 -8.25 -6.75
C LEU A 34 -14.50 -7.16 -5.69
N VAL A 35 -13.24 -6.94 -5.33
CA VAL A 35 -12.86 -5.89 -4.36
C VAL A 35 -13.21 -4.51 -4.89
N HIS A 36 -12.87 -4.19 -6.14
CA HIS A 36 -13.08 -2.86 -6.70
C HIS A 36 -14.52 -2.59 -7.15
N ASN A 37 -15.36 -3.63 -7.30
CA ASN A 37 -16.78 -3.50 -7.57
C ASN A 37 -17.66 -3.41 -6.32
N ASP A 38 -17.07 -3.41 -5.12
CA ASP A 38 -17.77 -3.09 -3.88
C ASP A 38 -18.16 -1.60 -3.85
N ASP A 39 -19.43 -1.30 -3.55
CA ASP A 39 -20.00 0.05 -3.58
C ASP A 39 -19.23 1.05 -2.70
N GLU A 40 -18.81 0.61 -1.53
CA GLU A 40 -18.09 1.45 -0.59
C GLU A 40 -16.64 1.69 -0.98
N ILE A 41 -16.09 0.82 -1.81
CA ILE A 41 -14.74 1.00 -2.36
C ILE A 41 -14.80 1.91 -3.58
N SER A 42 -15.73 1.66 -4.51
CA SER A 42 -15.85 2.47 -5.72
C SER A 42 -16.10 3.95 -5.41
N TYR A 43 -16.78 4.26 -4.31
CA TYR A 43 -16.98 5.64 -3.85
C TYR A 43 -15.66 6.44 -3.76
N TRP A 44 -14.55 5.82 -3.33
CA TRP A 44 -13.25 6.47 -3.21
C TRP A 44 -12.52 6.64 -4.54
N TYR A 45 -13.10 6.11 -5.63
CA TYR A 45 -12.59 6.17 -7.00
C TYR A 45 -13.64 6.75 -7.95
N ASP A 46 -14.33 7.83 -7.55
CA ASP A 46 -15.36 8.53 -8.30
C ASP A 46 -16.51 7.62 -8.78
N ASN A 47 -16.84 6.59 -7.99
CA ASN A 47 -17.78 5.52 -8.33
C ASN A 47 -17.39 4.73 -9.59
N GLU A 48 -16.16 4.87 -10.05
CA GLU A 48 -15.64 4.05 -11.13
C GLU A 48 -15.52 2.58 -10.69
N ARG A 49 -16.02 1.72 -11.56
CA ARG A 49 -15.96 0.27 -11.38
C ARG A 49 -15.22 -0.32 -12.55
N PRO A 50 -14.09 -1.00 -12.32
CA PRO A 50 -13.37 -1.61 -13.43
C PRO A 50 -14.20 -2.70 -14.09
N SER A 51 -14.08 -2.82 -15.40
CA SER A 51 -14.49 -4.02 -16.13
C SER A 51 -13.62 -5.21 -15.74
N VAL A 52 -14.01 -6.41 -16.15
CA VAL A 52 -13.20 -7.62 -15.93
C VAL A 52 -11.85 -7.48 -16.63
N GLU A 53 -11.85 -6.99 -17.87
CA GLU A 53 -10.62 -6.78 -18.66
C GLU A 53 -9.67 -5.78 -18.00
N GLU A 54 -10.18 -4.70 -17.43
CA GLU A 54 -9.36 -3.73 -16.69
C GLU A 54 -8.76 -4.34 -15.41
N ALA A 55 -9.52 -5.18 -14.72
CA ALA A 55 -9.01 -5.90 -13.56
C ALA A 55 -7.92 -6.91 -13.95
N GLU A 56 -8.06 -7.60 -15.09
CA GLU A 56 -7.03 -8.48 -15.64
C GLU A 56 -5.74 -7.71 -16.00
N GLN A 57 -5.87 -6.55 -16.65
CA GLN A 57 -4.74 -5.69 -16.99
C GLN A 57 -4.03 -5.17 -15.72
N ARG A 58 -4.80 -4.73 -14.72
CA ARG A 58 -4.25 -4.30 -13.41
C ARG A 58 -3.53 -5.44 -12.70
N ALA A 59 -4.11 -6.64 -12.71
CA ALA A 59 -3.50 -7.82 -12.09
C ALA A 59 -2.19 -8.22 -12.79
N ALA A 60 -2.14 -8.16 -14.13
CA ALA A 60 -0.93 -8.40 -14.91
C ALA A 60 0.17 -7.37 -14.58
N PHE A 61 -0.18 -6.07 -14.53
CA PHE A 61 0.75 -5.01 -14.13
C PHE A 61 1.32 -5.25 -12.72
N MET A 62 0.48 -5.67 -11.77
CA MET A 62 0.92 -5.98 -10.41
C MET A 62 1.85 -7.20 -10.38
N ALA A 63 1.59 -8.22 -11.22
CA ALA A 63 2.47 -9.38 -11.36
C ALA A 63 3.85 -8.98 -11.89
N ASP A 64 3.91 -8.11 -12.90
CA ASP A 64 5.17 -7.59 -13.42
C ASP A 64 5.92 -6.78 -12.36
N SER A 65 5.22 -5.96 -11.58
CA SER A 65 5.86 -5.25 -10.46
C SER A 65 6.42 -6.21 -9.41
N TRP A 66 5.72 -7.29 -9.09
CA TRP A 66 6.26 -8.35 -8.23
C TRP A 66 7.50 -9.00 -8.82
N ARG A 67 7.46 -9.31 -10.12
CA ARG A 67 8.56 -9.97 -10.84
C ARG A 67 9.82 -9.12 -10.93
N PHE A 68 9.67 -7.83 -11.27
CA PHE A 68 10.82 -6.96 -11.56
C PHE A 68 11.25 -6.12 -10.35
N HIS A 69 10.34 -5.82 -9.43
CA HIS A 69 10.61 -4.95 -8.29
C HIS A 69 10.46 -5.64 -6.93
N GLY A 70 9.96 -6.88 -6.89
CA GLY A 70 9.78 -7.64 -5.65
C GLY A 70 8.72 -7.06 -4.71
N VAL A 71 7.87 -6.14 -5.20
CA VAL A 71 6.89 -5.47 -4.36
C VAL A 71 5.68 -4.98 -5.15
N HIS A 72 4.48 -5.33 -4.67
CA HIS A 72 3.20 -4.72 -5.00
C HIS A 72 2.14 -5.15 -3.97
N LYS A 73 0.86 -4.89 -4.25
CA LYS A 73 -0.26 -5.28 -3.38
C LYS A 73 -0.46 -6.80 -3.39
N TRP A 74 -0.98 -7.30 -2.28
CA TRP A 74 -1.52 -8.66 -2.13
C TRP A 74 -3.05 -8.63 -2.25
N ILE A 75 -3.62 -9.73 -2.75
CA ILE A 75 -5.00 -10.10 -2.46
C ILE A 75 -5.03 -10.81 -1.09
N ALA A 76 -6.03 -10.51 -0.28
CA ALA A 76 -6.17 -11.04 1.07
C ALA A 76 -7.38 -11.96 1.17
N TYR A 77 -7.16 -13.19 1.62
CA TYR A 77 -8.18 -14.19 1.87
C TYR A 77 -8.29 -14.49 3.37
N ASP A 78 -9.50 -14.60 3.87
CA ASP A 78 -9.73 -15.14 5.21
C ASP A 78 -9.32 -16.63 5.23
N ARG A 79 -8.51 -17.02 6.20
CA ARG A 79 -7.92 -18.36 6.24
C ARG A 79 -8.92 -19.46 6.59
N VAL A 80 -10.03 -19.12 7.22
CA VAL A 80 -11.04 -20.08 7.67
C VAL A 80 -12.08 -20.29 6.58
N SER A 81 -12.64 -19.19 6.05
CA SER A 81 -13.70 -19.25 5.05
C SER A 81 -13.18 -19.33 3.61
N GLY A 82 -11.94 -18.93 3.36
CA GLY A 82 -11.38 -18.79 2.01
C GLY A 82 -11.91 -17.58 1.24
N GLN A 83 -12.75 -16.76 1.83
CA GLN A 83 -13.36 -15.61 1.17
C GLN A 83 -12.35 -14.50 0.92
N VAL A 84 -12.54 -13.78 -0.20
CA VAL A 84 -11.78 -12.57 -0.51
C VAL A 84 -12.19 -11.45 0.45
N VAL A 85 -11.26 -11.04 1.29
CA VAL A 85 -11.43 -9.93 2.24
C VAL A 85 -11.21 -8.59 1.59
N GLY A 86 -10.21 -8.51 0.72
CA GLY A 86 -9.80 -7.27 0.09
C GLY A 86 -8.41 -7.37 -0.53
N ARG A 87 -7.82 -6.23 -0.77
CA ARG A 87 -6.43 -6.12 -1.23
C ARG A 87 -5.67 -5.11 -0.38
N GLY A 88 -4.36 -5.24 -0.31
CA GLY A 88 -3.51 -4.25 0.34
C GLY A 88 -2.05 -4.65 0.33
N GLY A 89 -1.22 -3.82 0.95
CA GLY A 89 0.22 -3.99 0.95
C GLY A 89 0.93 -2.79 0.33
N LEU A 90 2.12 -3.01 -0.16
CA LEU A 90 3.02 -1.96 -0.61
C LEU A 90 2.86 -1.66 -2.10
N SER A 91 3.33 -0.50 -2.52
CA SER A 91 3.60 -0.16 -3.91
C SER A 91 4.72 0.86 -4.00
N ARG A 92 5.39 0.90 -5.15
CA ARG A 92 6.25 2.03 -5.51
C ARG A 92 5.35 3.21 -5.86
N THR A 93 5.73 4.39 -5.42
CA THR A 93 5.01 5.61 -5.81
C THR A 93 5.52 6.06 -7.17
N PRO A 94 4.63 6.49 -8.08
CA PRO A 94 5.04 7.18 -9.28
C PRO A 94 5.93 8.38 -8.92
N VAL A 95 6.88 8.71 -9.78
CA VAL A 95 7.80 9.85 -9.60
C VAL A 95 7.20 11.14 -10.14
N ASP A 96 5.97 11.08 -10.61
CA ASP A 96 5.24 12.15 -11.24
C ASP A 96 4.67 13.19 -10.26
N ASP A 97 4.33 14.31 -10.78
CA ASP A 97 4.24 15.65 -10.22
C ASP A 97 3.53 15.80 -8.86
N ASP A 98 2.38 15.19 -8.66
CA ASP A 98 1.59 15.39 -7.44
C ASP A 98 2.22 14.68 -6.22
N TRP A 99 2.74 13.48 -6.41
CA TRP A 99 3.34 12.69 -5.35
C TRP A 99 4.74 13.18 -4.94
N GLY A 100 5.37 14.00 -5.77
CA GLY A 100 6.62 14.70 -5.45
C GLY A 100 6.51 15.58 -4.20
N GLN A 101 5.31 16.07 -3.86
CA GLN A 101 5.03 16.84 -2.65
C GLN A 101 5.35 16.06 -1.36
N ILE A 102 5.29 14.72 -1.38
CA ILE A 102 5.59 13.86 -0.22
C ILE A 102 7.03 14.05 0.26
N TYR A 103 7.98 14.32 -0.66
CA TYR A 103 9.39 14.52 -0.26
C TYR A 103 9.58 15.67 0.72
N ALA A 104 8.73 16.70 0.67
CA ALA A 104 8.77 17.82 1.60
C ALA A 104 8.29 17.43 3.02
N LEU A 105 7.53 16.35 3.14
CA LEU A 105 6.99 15.82 4.39
C LEU A 105 7.87 14.74 5.04
N LEU A 106 8.84 14.22 4.27
CA LEU A 106 9.81 13.25 4.79
C LEU A 106 10.94 13.98 5.52
N PRO A 107 11.55 13.35 6.55
CA PRO A 107 12.70 13.92 7.23
C PRO A 107 13.83 14.27 6.26
N ALA A 108 14.54 15.38 6.50
CA ALA A 108 15.67 15.82 5.69
C ALA A 108 16.93 14.96 5.92
N GLU A 109 16.77 13.65 5.87
CA GLU A 109 17.85 12.69 6.06
C GLU A 109 18.61 12.45 4.76
N PRO A 110 19.93 12.14 4.80
CA PRO A 110 20.73 11.91 3.61
C PRO A 110 20.14 10.84 2.67
N TRP A 111 19.49 9.80 3.23
CA TRP A 111 18.91 8.71 2.47
C TRP A 111 17.67 9.11 1.64
N VAL A 112 16.99 10.21 1.98
CA VAL A 112 15.86 10.73 1.19
C VAL A 112 16.35 11.32 -0.14
N ARG A 113 17.59 11.83 -0.17
CA ARG A 113 18.18 12.53 -1.34
C ARG A 113 19.02 11.62 -2.23
N VAL A 114 19.39 10.41 -1.78
CA VAL A 114 20.28 9.51 -2.54
C VAL A 114 19.47 8.59 -3.44
N THR A 115 18.92 9.14 -4.52
CA THR A 115 18.18 8.35 -5.50
C THR A 115 19.00 7.93 -6.73
N HIS A 116 20.27 8.39 -6.86
CA HIS A 116 21.01 8.22 -8.12
C HIS A 116 22.20 7.26 -8.09
N GLU A 117 22.66 6.75 -6.93
CA GLU A 117 23.95 6.04 -6.90
C GLU A 117 23.96 4.66 -6.24
N ILE A 118 22.85 4.13 -5.74
CA ILE A 118 22.87 2.79 -5.16
C ILE A 118 22.28 1.79 -6.15
N HIS A 119 23.16 1.08 -6.83
CA HIS A 119 22.90 -0.11 -7.63
C HIS A 119 22.38 -1.26 -6.74
N ARG A 120 21.19 -1.12 -6.18
CA ARG A 120 20.41 -2.22 -5.67
C ARG A 120 19.23 -2.43 -6.62
N PRO A 121 19.16 -3.55 -7.34
CA PRO A 121 18.11 -3.80 -8.34
C PRO A 121 16.69 -3.80 -7.76
N PHE A 122 16.57 -3.90 -6.43
CA PHE A 122 15.30 -4.06 -5.74
C PHE A 122 14.51 -2.78 -5.43
N ILE A 123 15.19 -1.62 -5.32
CA ILE A 123 14.52 -0.36 -4.96
C ILE A 123 15.15 0.76 -5.78
N ALA A 124 14.94 0.72 -7.07
CA ALA A 124 15.75 1.51 -8.00
C ALA A 124 15.56 3.04 -7.91
N HIS A 125 14.56 3.60 -7.23
CA HIS A 125 14.33 5.05 -7.27
C HIS A 125 13.81 5.72 -5.99
N SER A 126 13.49 4.97 -4.92
CA SER A 126 13.14 5.60 -3.64
C SER A 126 13.46 4.69 -2.46
N ASN A 127 13.96 5.25 -1.36
CA ASN A 127 14.17 4.53 -0.11
C ASN A 127 12.88 4.43 0.71
N TRP A 128 11.73 4.67 0.10
CA TRP A 128 10.43 4.59 0.73
C TRP A 128 9.39 3.96 -0.22
N LEU A 129 8.35 3.38 0.37
CA LEU A 129 7.23 2.75 -0.32
C LEU A 129 5.91 3.31 0.19
N GLU A 130 4.89 3.28 -0.66
CA GLU A 130 3.52 3.58 -0.24
C GLU A 130 2.85 2.30 0.24
N ILE A 131 2.08 2.39 1.33
CA ILE A 131 1.23 1.32 1.83
C ILE A 131 -0.24 1.72 1.75
N GLY A 132 -1.11 0.81 1.29
CA GLY A 132 -2.53 1.06 1.22
C GLY A 132 -3.34 -0.23 1.26
N TRP A 133 -4.65 -0.08 1.44
CA TRP A 133 -5.62 -1.18 1.54
C TRP A 133 -6.98 -0.76 0.99
N ALA A 134 -7.74 -1.74 0.52
CA ALA A 134 -9.15 -1.67 0.20
C ALA A 134 -9.80 -3.00 0.55
N LEU A 135 -10.84 -2.98 1.38
CA LEU A 135 -11.52 -4.16 1.86
C LEU A 135 -13.00 -4.09 1.51
N ARG A 136 -13.56 -5.20 1.11
CA ARG A 136 -14.99 -5.34 0.90
C ARG A 136 -15.75 -4.98 2.18
N ARG A 137 -16.89 -4.34 2.02
CA ARG A 137 -17.69 -3.72 3.10
C ARG A 137 -17.97 -4.68 4.25
N GLU A 138 -18.29 -5.93 3.95
CA GLU A 138 -18.64 -6.95 4.94
C GLU A 138 -17.49 -7.32 5.88
N PHE A 139 -16.24 -7.01 5.53
CA PHE A 139 -15.05 -7.27 6.35
C PHE A 139 -14.56 -6.05 7.14
N TRP A 140 -15.30 -4.93 7.11
CA TRP A 140 -14.93 -3.74 7.88
C TRP A 140 -15.20 -3.92 9.38
N GLY A 141 -14.46 -3.19 10.21
CA GLY A 141 -14.62 -3.24 11.67
C GLY A 141 -13.94 -4.43 12.36
N HIS A 142 -13.44 -5.41 11.61
CA HIS A 142 -12.83 -6.63 12.15
C HIS A 142 -11.30 -6.56 12.32
N GLY A 143 -10.67 -5.41 12.00
CA GLY A 143 -9.22 -5.22 12.12
C GLY A 143 -8.38 -5.80 10.98
N TYR A 144 -8.96 -6.34 9.93
CA TYR A 144 -8.25 -6.91 8.79
C TYR A 144 -7.34 -5.90 8.07
N ALA A 145 -7.79 -4.63 7.92
CA ALA A 145 -6.95 -3.59 7.33
C ALA A 145 -5.66 -3.36 8.13
N SER A 146 -5.76 -3.36 9.47
CA SER A 146 -4.59 -3.23 10.34
C SER A 146 -3.68 -4.45 10.22
N GLU A 147 -4.22 -5.66 10.08
CA GLU A 147 -3.46 -6.89 9.91
C GLU A 147 -2.69 -6.90 8.59
N ILE A 148 -3.32 -6.48 7.48
CA ILE A 148 -2.67 -6.28 6.18
C ILE A 148 -1.58 -5.20 6.29
N GLY A 149 -1.89 -4.08 6.94
CA GLY A 149 -0.97 -2.97 7.13
C GLY A 149 0.29 -3.39 7.90
N LEU A 150 0.13 -4.08 9.03
CA LEU A 150 1.25 -4.59 9.83
C LEU A 150 2.10 -5.60 9.05
N ALA A 151 1.48 -6.52 8.29
CA ALA A 151 2.21 -7.44 7.43
C ALA A 151 3.02 -6.71 6.34
N GLY A 152 2.44 -5.64 5.76
CA GLY A 152 3.13 -4.77 4.80
C GLY A 152 4.30 -4.03 5.41
N LEU A 153 4.14 -3.46 6.60
CA LEU A 153 5.22 -2.77 7.31
C LEU A 153 6.37 -3.71 7.68
N ALA A 154 6.05 -4.92 8.19
CA ALA A 154 7.05 -5.94 8.46
C ALA A 154 7.82 -6.32 7.18
N PHE A 155 7.11 -6.51 6.07
CA PHE A 155 7.75 -6.80 4.79
C PHE A 155 8.66 -5.66 4.32
N ALA A 156 8.19 -4.41 4.42
CA ALA A 156 8.96 -3.23 4.02
C ALA A 156 10.25 -3.08 4.83
N PHE A 157 10.15 -3.15 6.15
CA PHE A 157 11.28 -2.84 7.03
C PHE A 157 12.21 -4.02 7.28
N ASP A 158 11.67 -5.22 7.44
CA ASP A 158 12.44 -6.39 7.87
C ASP A 158 12.97 -7.20 6.68
N VAL A 159 12.27 -7.19 5.53
CA VAL A 159 12.66 -7.93 4.32
C VAL A 159 13.29 -7.01 3.28
N LEU A 160 12.56 -5.95 2.88
CA LEU A 160 13.04 -5.03 1.83
C LEU A 160 14.05 -4.00 2.35
N GLY A 161 14.04 -3.72 3.64
CA GLY A 161 15.02 -2.83 4.26
C GLY A 161 14.84 -1.35 3.93
N VAL A 162 13.65 -0.91 3.53
CA VAL A 162 13.35 0.49 3.25
C VAL A 162 13.49 1.37 4.50
N GLN A 163 13.68 2.67 4.31
CA GLN A 163 13.89 3.60 5.42
C GLN A 163 12.58 4.25 5.90
N ALA A 164 11.60 4.35 5.01
CA ALA A 164 10.28 4.89 5.33
C ALA A 164 9.16 4.16 4.59
N VAL A 165 7.97 4.17 5.19
CA VAL A 165 6.73 3.79 4.55
C VAL A 165 5.75 4.94 4.70
N VAL A 166 5.11 5.32 3.62
CA VAL A 166 4.10 6.39 3.56
C VAL A 166 2.73 5.77 3.30
N SER A 167 1.69 6.41 3.78
CA SER A 167 0.31 6.11 3.41
C SER A 167 -0.45 7.40 3.21
N CYS A 168 -1.22 7.47 2.14
CA CYS A 168 -1.99 8.64 1.78
C CYS A 168 -3.47 8.28 1.63
N THR A 169 -4.33 9.19 2.03
CA THR A 169 -5.77 9.06 1.80
C THR A 169 -6.40 10.46 1.76
N VAL A 170 -7.50 10.62 1.05
CA VAL A 170 -8.26 11.88 1.11
C VAL A 170 -8.57 12.24 2.57
N ARG A 171 -8.42 13.52 2.92
CA ARG A 171 -8.42 14.01 4.30
C ARG A 171 -9.63 13.56 5.12
N HIS A 172 -10.81 13.49 4.52
CA HIS A 172 -12.06 13.12 5.21
C HIS A 172 -12.25 11.60 5.38
N ASN A 173 -11.37 10.74 4.82
CA ASN A 173 -11.43 9.30 5.05
C ASN A 173 -10.93 8.94 6.47
N ALA A 174 -11.75 9.22 7.47
CA ALA A 174 -11.42 8.96 8.86
C ALA A 174 -11.13 7.49 9.17
N ARG A 175 -11.75 6.55 8.43
CA ARG A 175 -11.54 5.11 8.62
C ARG A 175 -10.11 4.70 8.23
N SER A 176 -9.65 5.14 7.07
CA SER A 176 -8.28 4.85 6.62
C SER A 176 -7.25 5.50 7.55
N ARG A 177 -7.47 6.75 7.95
CA ARG A 177 -6.60 7.47 8.91
C ARG A 177 -6.49 6.74 10.26
N ALA A 178 -7.61 6.23 10.78
CA ALA A 178 -7.62 5.44 12.02
C ALA A 178 -6.83 4.13 11.90
N VAL A 179 -6.80 3.51 10.72
CA VAL A 179 -5.94 2.34 10.47
C VAL A 179 -4.47 2.75 10.44
N MET A 180 -4.11 3.84 9.74
CA MET A 180 -2.74 4.37 9.71
C MET A 180 -2.20 4.60 11.13
N GLU A 181 -2.97 5.28 11.96
CA GLU A 181 -2.61 5.53 13.37
C GLU A 181 -2.44 4.22 14.16
N ARG A 182 -3.38 3.28 14.02
CA ARG A 182 -3.36 1.99 14.73
C ARG A 182 -2.15 1.14 14.40
N ILE A 183 -1.64 1.21 13.17
CA ILE A 183 -0.42 0.50 12.76
C ILE A 183 0.87 1.29 13.05
N GLY A 184 0.76 2.40 13.78
CA GLY A 184 1.89 3.18 14.29
C GLY A 184 2.41 4.27 13.37
N MET A 185 1.73 4.56 12.25
CA MET A 185 2.10 5.67 11.38
C MET A 185 1.73 7.02 12.02
N ARG A 186 2.53 8.04 11.76
CA ARG A 186 2.33 9.40 12.27
C ARG A 186 1.92 10.33 11.14
N TYR A 187 0.96 11.19 11.43
CA TYR A 187 0.58 12.25 10.50
C TYR A 187 1.77 13.19 10.24
N ALA A 188 2.09 13.40 8.96
CA ALA A 188 3.22 14.21 8.51
C ALA A 188 2.78 15.53 7.85
N GLY A 189 1.56 15.59 7.32
CA GLY A 189 1.05 16.77 6.65
C GLY A 189 0.02 16.41 5.57
N GLU A 190 -0.20 17.35 4.66
CA GLU A 190 -1.13 17.18 3.53
C GLU A 190 -0.41 17.43 2.21
N ILE A 191 -0.86 16.74 1.18
CA ILE A 191 -0.56 17.04 -0.21
C ILE A 191 -1.86 17.34 -0.95
N ARG A 192 -1.74 17.85 -2.18
CA ARG A 192 -2.85 18.11 -3.08
C ARG A 192 -2.75 17.22 -4.30
N SER A 193 -3.82 16.52 -4.62
CA SER A 193 -3.91 15.66 -5.79
C SER A 193 -5.36 15.48 -6.21
N ARG A 194 -5.58 14.87 -7.34
CA ARG A 194 -6.92 14.54 -7.80
C ARG A 194 -7.58 13.52 -6.88
N GLY A 195 -8.81 13.79 -6.43
CA GLY A 195 -9.57 12.89 -5.56
C GLY A 195 -10.87 13.48 -5.04
N MET A 196 -11.55 12.69 -4.21
CA MET A 196 -12.83 13.06 -3.63
C MET A 196 -12.69 14.13 -2.54
N VAL A 197 -13.64 15.06 -2.50
CA VAL A 197 -13.77 16.08 -1.44
C VAL A 197 -15.13 15.95 -0.79
N GLU A 198 -15.16 15.98 0.55
CA GLU A 198 -16.39 15.85 1.31
C GLU A 198 -17.41 16.93 0.94
N GLY A 199 -18.63 16.51 0.58
CA GLY A 199 -19.72 17.42 0.21
C GLY A 199 -19.64 17.98 -1.22
N ILE A 200 -18.70 17.50 -2.05
CA ILE A 200 -18.59 17.87 -3.45
C ILE A 200 -18.73 16.60 -4.31
N ASP A 201 -19.60 16.65 -5.30
CA ASP A 201 -19.79 15.54 -6.24
C ASP A 201 -18.62 15.44 -7.23
N GLY A 202 -18.16 14.24 -7.49
CA GLY A 202 -17.07 13.92 -8.40
C GLY A 202 -15.68 14.25 -7.85
N GLU A 203 -14.66 13.74 -8.55
CA GLU A 203 -13.27 14.05 -8.20
C GLU A 203 -12.92 15.51 -8.47
N GLN A 204 -12.10 16.07 -7.60
CA GLN A 204 -11.56 17.41 -7.69
C GLN A 204 -10.05 17.35 -7.94
N ASP A 205 -9.52 18.24 -8.79
CA ASP A 205 -8.09 18.24 -9.15
C ASP A 205 -7.16 18.64 -7.97
N ASP A 206 -7.70 19.29 -6.94
CA ASP A 206 -6.95 19.82 -5.79
C ASP A 206 -7.51 19.30 -4.45
N ALA A 207 -7.84 18.02 -4.39
CA ALA A 207 -8.34 17.40 -3.17
C ALA A 207 -7.22 17.27 -2.11
N PRO A 208 -7.51 17.56 -0.82
CA PRO A 208 -6.53 17.39 0.24
C PRO A 208 -6.38 15.91 0.63
N PHE A 209 -5.14 15.42 0.60
CA PHE A 209 -4.77 14.10 1.08
C PHE A 209 -3.96 14.19 2.37
N ALA A 210 -4.41 13.53 3.39
CA ALA A 210 -3.63 13.32 4.61
C ALA A 210 -2.51 12.31 4.33
N VAL A 211 -1.29 12.69 4.69
CA VAL A 211 -0.09 11.85 4.59
C VAL A 211 0.36 11.40 5.96
N CYS A 212 0.53 10.10 6.13
CA CYS A 212 1.12 9.50 7.31
C CYS A 212 2.42 8.79 6.94
N VAL A 213 3.39 8.82 7.85
CA VAL A 213 4.72 8.25 7.65
C VAL A 213 5.10 7.37 8.84
N LEU A 214 5.77 6.26 8.58
CA LEU A 214 6.49 5.48 9.57
C LEU A 214 7.94 5.31 9.11
N LEU A 215 8.88 5.63 10.01
CA LEU A 215 10.30 5.46 9.77
C LEU A 215 10.80 4.12 10.32
N ARG A 216 11.81 3.54 9.68
CA ARG A 216 12.44 2.29 10.12
C ARG A 216 12.93 2.34 11.57
N GLY A 217 13.42 3.48 12.01
CA GLY A 217 13.87 3.66 13.39
C GLY A 217 12.73 3.57 14.42
N ASP A 218 11.53 4.03 14.05
CA ASP A 218 10.34 3.96 14.91
C ASP A 218 9.74 2.53 14.91
N TRP A 219 9.75 1.84 13.76
CA TRP A 219 9.37 0.42 13.66
C TRP A 219 10.17 -0.46 14.61
N ARG A 220 11.50 -0.34 14.61
CA ARG A 220 12.40 -1.10 15.51
C ARG A 220 12.15 -0.84 16.98
N ARG A 221 11.86 0.41 17.36
CA ARG A 221 11.55 0.77 18.75
C ARG A 221 10.26 0.11 19.24
N SER A 222 9.21 0.11 18.42
CA SER A 222 7.94 -0.52 18.76
C SER A 222 8.06 -2.03 18.89
N SER A 223 8.82 -2.68 18.01
CA SER A 223 9.09 -4.13 18.07
C SER A 223 9.91 -4.51 19.30
N ALA A 224 10.90 -3.71 19.69
CA ALA A 224 11.70 -3.95 20.89
C ALA A 224 10.90 -3.79 22.19
N THR A 225 9.97 -2.83 22.24
CA THR A 225 9.11 -2.61 23.43
C THR A 225 8.11 -3.75 23.63
N SER A 226 7.69 -4.43 22.54
CA SER A 226 6.79 -5.60 22.60
C SER A 226 7.48 -6.90 23.07
N LEU A 227 8.81 -6.90 23.18
CA LEU A 227 9.61 -8.06 23.63
C LEU A 227 10.08 -7.95 25.08
N LEU A 228 9.76 -6.86 25.78
CA LEU A 228 10.02 -6.74 27.21
C LEU A 228 8.85 -7.33 28.01
N PRO A 229 9.11 -8.26 28.95
CA PRO A 229 8.11 -8.96 29.75
C PRO A 229 7.31 -8.02 30.66
#